data_5ea067937a1aec89aa08a5a21819bc08
#
_entry.id   5ea067937a1aec89aa08a5a21819bc08
#
_cell.length_a   1.000
_cell.length_b   1.000
_cell.length_c   1.000
_cell.angle_alpha   90.00
_cell.angle_beta   90.00
_cell.angle_gamma   90.00
#
_symmetry.space_group_name_H-M   'P 1'
#
loop_
_entity.id
_entity.type
_entity.pdbx_description
1 polymer ?
#
loop_
_entity_poly.entity_id
_entity_poly.type
_entity_poly.pdbx_seq_one_letter_code
_entity_poly.pdbx_strand_id
1 'polypeptide(L)'
;AIFRNATALKQTAASMPEAELRRALGIDAGSLEGWFAPDTYHYTSGSADLAVMKQAVAKQKALLAKAWESRSEAARVKTPYEALTLASIIEKETGLATDRHLVSSVFNNRLSIGMPLQTDPTVIYGLGEKFSGNITRKDLQTPTPYNTYVIPALPPTPIAAPTWASIEAAVNPADTRFLYFVSKGDGSSHFSQSLAEHNRAVRQFILNRPKTQKKAKPKEPQPTKETAR
;
A
#
# COMPACT_ATOMS: atom_id res chain seq x y z
N ALA A 1 4.86 13.54 7.71
CA ALA A 1 4.52 13.68 9.15
C ALA A 1 5.66 13.15 10.05
N ILE A 2 6.18 11.93 9.85
CA ILE A 2 7.19 11.29 10.75
C ILE A 2 8.43 12.15 10.91
N PHE A 3 9.05 12.63 9.84
CA PHE A 3 10.26 13.47 9.89
C PHE A 3 10.03 14.81 10.60
N ARG A 4 8.83 15.41 10.50
CA ARG A 4 8.50 16.66 11.18
C ARG A 4 8.45 16.52 12.70
N ASN A 5 8.16 15.33 13.20
CA ASN A 5 8.06 15.06 14.65
C ASN A 5 9.40 14.59 15.26
N ALA A 6 10.44 14.39 14.44
CA ALA A 6 11.75 13.97 14.90
C ALA A 6 12.54 15.21 15.38
N THR A 7 12.36 15.59 16.66
CA THR A 7 12.91 16.82 17.25
C THR A 7 14.45 16.88 17.29
N ALA A 8 15.11 15.71 17.21
CA ALA A 8 16.58 15.62 17.16
C ALA A 8 17.15 15.85 15.75
N LEU A 9 16.29 15.97 14.71
CA LEU A 9 16.70 16.31 13.35
C LEU A 9 16.62 17.81 13.10
N LYS A 10 17.61 18.33 12.40
CA LYS A 10 17.54 19.69 11.84
C LYS A 10 16.55 19.67 10.66
N GLN A 11 15.44 20.42 10.80
CA GLN A 11 14.36 20.47 9.82
C GLN A 11 14.79 21.34 8.61
N THR A 12 15.40 20.71 7.60
CA THR A 12 15.88 21.36 6.37
C THR A 12 14.92 21.18 5.20
N ALA A 13 14.17 20.07 5.19
CA ALA A 13 13.22 19.75 4.13
C ALA A 13 11.80 20.26 4.42
N ALA A 14 11.49 20.64 5.66
CA ALA A 14 10.13 21.01 6.09
C ALA A 14 9.53 22.22 5.35
N SER A 15 10.37 23.15 4.90
CA SER A 15 10.00 24.37 4.18
C SER A 15 10.16 24.24 2.65
N MET A 16 10.68 23.12 2.15
CA MET A 16 10.88 22.92 0.71
C MET A 16 9.54 22.67 0.02
N PRO A 17 9.26 23.34 -1.10
CA PRO A 17 8.19 22.94 -1.99
C PRO A 17 8.38 21.49 -2.46
N GLU A 18 7.28 20.75 -2.65
CA GLU A 18 7.37 19.31 -3.02
C GLU A 18 8.22 19.07 -4.28
N ALA A 19 8.09 19.93 -5.29
CA ALA A 19 8.87 19.80 -6.52
C ALA A 19 10.39 19.95 -6.29
N GLU A 20 10.79 20.83 -5.37
CA GLU A 20 12.19 21.01 -4.98
C GLU A 20 12.69 19.81 -4.16
N LEU A 21 11.89 19.36 -3.20
CA LEU A 21 12.20 18.19 -2.40
C LEU A 21 12.36 16.94 -3.26
N ARG A 22 11.47 16.73 -4.25
CA ARG A 22 11.61 15.61 -5.19
C ARG A 22 12.94 15.68 -5.95
N ARG A 23 13.32 16.85 -6.48
CA ARG A 23 14.62 17.04 -7.15
C ARG A 23 15.79 16.78 -6.21
N ALA A 24 15.75 17.31 -4.99
CA ALA A 24 16.78 17.09 -3.98
C ALA A 24 16.94 15.61 -3.58
N LEU A 25 15.87 14.81 -3.68
CA LEU A 25 15.84 13.38 -3.43
C LEU A 25 16.11 12.53 -4.69
N GLY A 26 16.24 13.16 -5.86
CA GLY A 26 16.43 12.47 -7.14
C GLY A 26 15.21 11.63 -7.54
N ILE A 27 14.00 12.12 -7.26
CA ILE A 27 12.74 11.46 -7.63
C ILE A 27 12.17 12.17 -8.86
N ASP A 28 12.18 11.48 -9.99
CA ASP A 28 11.66 12.00 -11.26
C ASP A 28 10.15 11.81 -11.41
N ALA A 29 9.56 10.89 -10.65
CA ALA A 29 8.11 10.65 -10.63
C ALA A 29 7.33 11.83 -10.04
N GLY A 30 6.05 11.96 -10.41
CA GLY A 30 5.18 13.09 -10.04
C GLY A 30 4.80 13.18 -8.56
N SER A 31 5.18 12.21 -7.70
CA SER A 31 4.83 12.17 -6.28
C SER A 31 6.00 11.66 -5.42
N LEU A 32 6.03 12.09 -4.17
CA LEU A 32 6.93 11.54 -3.13
C LEU A 32 6.41 10.21 -2.56
N GLU A 33 5.13 9.89 -2.76
CA GLU A 33 4.52 8.70 -2.16
C GLU A 33 5.16 7.42 -2.69
N GLY A 34 5.36 6.46 -1.79
CA GLY A 34 5.97 5.16 -2.11
C GLY A 34 7.50 5.12 -2.11
N TRP A 35 8.18 6.29 -2.18
CA TRP A 35 9.62 6.34 -2.36
C TRP A 35 10.47 6.25 -1.08
N PHE A 36 9.86 6.23 0.10
CA PHE A 36 10.56 6.09 1.36
C PHE A 36 10.46 4.65 1.87
N ALA A 37 11.56 3.93 1.91
CA ALA A 37 11.56 2.58 2.48
C ALA A 37 11.13 2.62 3.95
N PRO A 38 10.11 1.87 4.37
CA PRO A 38 9.67 1.79 5.76
C PRO A 38 10.68 0.93 6.56
N ASP A 39 11.63 1.61 7.22
CA ASP A 39 12.68 0.97 7.98
C ASP A 39 13.14 1.85 9.15
N THR A 40 14.00 1.32 10.01
CA THR A 40 14.67 2.06 11.07
C THR A 40 15.93 2.73 10.53
N TYR A 41 16.03 4.05 10.72
CA TYR A 41 17.17 4.85 10.29
C TYR A 41 17.88 5.42 11.51
N HIS A 42 19.20 5.15 11.63
CA HIS A 42 20.04 5.72 12.66
C HIS A 42 20.62 7.05 12.18
N TYR A 43 20.57 8.05 13.02
CA TYR A 43 21.13 9.38 12.74
C TYR A 43 21.70 10.01 14.02
N THR A 44 22.67 10.89 13.85
CA THR A 44 23.23 11.69 14.95
C THR A 44 22.34 12.90 15.20
N SER A 45 22.20 13.32 16.47
CA SER A 45 21.48 14.53 16.81
C SER A 45 22.02 15.73 16.02
N GLY A 46 21.13 16.56 15.48
CA GLY A 46 21.48 17.69 14.62
C GLY A 46 21.69 17.32 13.13
N SER A 47 21.61 16.04 12.75
CA SER A 47 21.61 15.65 11.33
C SER A 47 20.41 16.28 10.59
N ALA A 48 20.62 16.64 9.31
CA ALA A 48 19.54 17.15 8.48
C ALA A 48 18.52 16.05 8.17
N ASP A 49 17.23 16.34 8.30
CA ASP A 49 16.14 15.45 7.91
C ASP A 49 16.25 15.03 6.43
N LEU A 50 16.67 15.94 5.54
CA LEU A 50 16.92 15.63 4.14
C LEU A 50 17.96 14.52 3.94
N ALA A 51 18.99 14.43 4.81
CA ALA A 51 19.99 13.36 4.72
C ALA A 51 19.37 11.99 5.03
N VAL A 52 18.52 11.90 6.06
CA VAL A 52 17.80 10.67 6.40
C VAL A 52 16.78 10.31 5.30
N MET A 53 16.09 11.31 4.75
CA MET A 53 15.18 11.10 3.61
C MET A 53 15.91 10.55 2.40
N LYS A 54 17.10 11.04 2.07
CA LYS A 54 17.93 10.51 0.98
C LYS A 54 18.30 9.04 1.19
N GLN A 55 18.63 8.63 2.42
CA GLN A 55 18.92 7.23 2.75
C GLN A 55 17.69 6.35 2.52
N ALA A 56 16.51 6.81 2.96
CA ALA A 56 15.25 6.07 2.79
C ALA A 56 14.89 5.91 1.30
N VAL A 57 15.06 6.96 0.50
CA VAL A 57 14.81 6.93 -0.94
C VAL A 57 15.82 6.05 -1.67
N ALA A 58 17.10 6.16 -1.33
CA ALA A 58 18.14 5.32 -1.93
C ALA A 58 17.89 3.84 -1.66
N LYS A 59 17.49 3.49 -0.42
CA LYS A 59 17.11 2.13 -0.05
C LYS A 59 15.91 1.64 -0.86
N GLN A 60 14.85 2.44 -0.96
CA GLN A 60 13.65 2.05 -1.74
C GLN A 60 13.97 1.82 -3.21
N LYS A 61 14.78 2.70 -3.81
CA LYS A 61 15.24 2.54 -5.20
C LYS A 61 16.03 1.24 -5.39
N ALA A 62 16.93 0.91 -4.47
CA ALA A 62 17.70 -0.34 -4.53
C ALA A 62 16.80 -1.58 -4.40
N LEU A 63 15.83 -1.57 -3.47
CA LEU A 63 14.86 -2.64 -3.32
C LEU A 63 14.00 -2.81 -4.59
N LEU A 64 13.50 -1.71 -5.14
CA LEU A 64 12.71 -1.73 -6.37
C LEU A 64 13.51 -2.24 -7.57
N ALA A 65 14.74 -1.80 -7.75
CA ALA A 65 15.63 -2.28 -8.81
C ALA A 65 15.88 -3.80 -8.70
N LYS A 66 16.23 -4.26 -7.49
CA LYS A 66 16.43 -5.69 -7.21
C LYS A 66 15.19 -6.53 -7.54
N ALA A 67 14.01 -6.09 -7.12
CA ALA A 67 12.77 -6.78 -7.41
C ALA A 67 12.46 -6.79 -8.91
N TRP A 68 12.70 -5.66 -9.59
CA TRP A 68 12.47 -5.54 -11.03
C TRP A 68 13.35 -6.45 -11.87
N GLU A 69 14.61 -6.62 -11.48
CA GLU A 69 15.56 -7.54 -12.13
C GLU A 69 15.12 -9.01 -12.02
N SER A 70 14.53 -9.39 -10.88
CA SER A 70 14.05 -10.75 -10.59
C SER A 70 12.57 -10.98 -10.88
N ARG A 71 11.91 -10.07 -11.61
CA ARG A 71 10.48 -10.17 -11.89
C ARG A 71 10.14 -11.40 -12.71
N SER A 72 9.01 -12.02 -12.39
CA SER A 72 8.47 -13.13 -13.13
C SER A 72 7.74 -12.67 -14.41
N GLU A 73 7.61 -13.56 -15.39
CA GLU A 73 6.82 -13.32 -16.60
C GLU A 73 5.32 -13.18 -16.31
N ALA A 74 4.85 -13.63 -15.15
CA ALA A 74 3.48 -13.50 -14.72
C ALA A 74 3.14 -12.08 -14.24
N ALA A 75 4.14 -11.23 -13.94
CA ALA A 75 3.92 -9.83 -13.57
C ALA A 75 3.36 -9.04 -14.75
N ARG A 76 2.31 -8.27 -14.50
CA ARG A 76 1.60 -7.45 -15.52
C ARG A 76 1.94 -5.96 -15.44
N VAL A 77 2.78 -5.58 -14.49
CA VAL A 77 3.35 -4.24 -14.40
C VAL A 77 4.42 -4.04 -15.49
N LYS A 78 4.40 -2.89 -16.14
CA LYS A 78 5.23 -2.59 -17.33
C LYS A 78 6.49 -1.80 -16.99
N THR A 79 6.51 -1.11 -15.85
CA THR A 79 7.61 -0.27 -15.40
C THR A 79 7.90 -0.49 -13.92
N PRO A 80 9.12 -0.18 -13.43
CA PRO A 80 9.40 -0.19 -12.00
C PRO A 80 8.44 0.68 -11.19
N TYR A 81 7.98 1.80 -11.74
CA TYR A 81 7.04 2.68 -11.05
C TYR A 81 5.64 2.07 -10.92
N GLU A 82 5.17 1.35 -11.93
CA GLU A 82 3.94 0.57 -11.83
C GLU A 82 4.08 -0.56 -10.79
N ALA A 83 5.26 -1.20 -10.70
CA ALA A 83 5.53 -2.20 -9.67
C ALA A 83 5.49 -1.59 -8.26
N LEU A 84 6.06 -0.40 -8.06
CA LEU A 84 5.98 0.34 -6.80
C LEU A 84 4.52 0.72 -6.46
N THR A 85 3.75 1.12 -7.47
CA THR A 85 2.34 1.47 -7.33
C THR A 85 1.51 0.25 -6.92
N LEU A 86 1.66 -0.88 -7.60
CA LEU A 86 0.98 -2.12 -7.24
C LEU A 86 1.40 -2.61 -5.85
N ALA A 87 2.70 -2.55 -5.53
CA ALA A 87 3.21 -2.90 -4.21
C ALA A 87 2.57 -2.09 -3.09
N SER A 88 2.33 -0.80 -3.32
CA SER A 88 1.67 0.08 -2.34
C SER A 88 0.21 -0.31 -2.07
N ILE A 89 -0.47 -0.84 -3.07
CA ILE A 89 -1.83 -1.39 -2.94
C ILE A 89 -1.78 -2.69 -2.13
N ILE A 90 -0.90 -3.62 -2.49
CA ILE A 90 -0.72 -4.90 -1.79
C ILE A 90 -0.37 -4.66 -0.31
N GLU A 91 0.49 -3.68 -0.01
CA GLU A 91 0.85 -3.28 1.36
C GLU A 91 -0.36 -2.87 2.19
N LYS A 92 -1.34 -2.23 1.57
CA LYS A 92 -2.58 -1.77 2.24
C LYS A 92 -3.66 -2.83 2.33
N GLU A 93 -3.61 -3.86 1.49
CA GLU A 93 -4.62 -4.92 1.44
C GLU A 93 -4.35 -6.03 2.46
N THR A 94 -3.09 -6.40 2.68
CA THR A 94 -2.78 -7.52 3.57
C THR A 94 -1.53 -7.28 4.41
N GLY A 95 -1.65 -7.52 5.72
CA GLY A 95 -0.51 -7.65 6.63
C GLY A 95 0.01 -9.09 6.73
N LEU A 96 -0.73 -10.07 6.19
CA LEU A 96 -0.38 -11.48 6.32
C LEU A 96 0.60 -11.90 5.21
N ALA A 97 1.77 -12.39 5.62
CA ALA A 97 2.83 -12.77 4.68
C ALA A 97 2.40 -13.87 3.70
N THR A 98 1.63 -14.85 4.16
CA THR A 98 1.14 -15.97 3.36
C THR A 98 0.14 -15.56 2.26
N ASP A 99 -0.60 -14.48 2.47
CA ASP A 99 -1.60 -14.01 1.52
C ASP A 99 -1.01 -13.05 0.47
N ARG A 100 0.17 -12.47 0.71
CA ARG A 100 0.71 -11.36 -0.07
C ARG A 100 0.89 -11.69 -1.55
N HIS A 101 1.48 -12.84 -1.87
CA HIS A 101 1.65 -13.30 -3.26
C HIS A 101 0.31 -13.70 -3.91
N LEU A 102 -0.65 -14.20 -3.12
CA LEU A 102 -1.99 -14.53 -3.60
C LEU A 102 -2.80 -13.27 -3.90
N VAL A 103 -2.74 -12.25 -3.05
CA VAL A 103 -3.33 -10.93 -3.32
C VAL A 103 -2.71 -10.31 -4.57
N SER A 104 -1.38 -10.39 -4.70
CA SER A 104 -0.68 -9.95 -5.90
C SER A 104 -1.17 -10.69 -7.15
N SER A 105 -1.37 -12.00 -7.06
CA SER A 105 -1.86 -12.79 -8.21
C SER A 105 -3.25 -12.33 -8.67
N VAL A 106 -4.15 -12.01 -7.73
CA VAL A 106 -5.48 -11.47 -8.08
C VAL A 106 -5.35 -10.17 -8.86
N PHE A 107 -4.52 -9.23 -8.40
CA PHE A 107 -4.34 -7.96 -9.10
C PHE A 107 -3.66 -8.13 -10.46
N ASN A 108 -2.62 -8.95 -10.57
CA ASN A 108 -1.98 -9.24 -11.85
C ASN A 108 -2.94 -9.93 -12.83
N ASN A 109 -3.76 -10.89 -12.37
CA ASN A 109 -4.77 -11.54 -13.19
C ASN A 109 -5.83 -10.55 -13.68
N ARG A 110 -6.31 -9.65 -12.81
CA ARG A 110 -7.24 -8.58 -13.21
C ARG A 110 -6.63 -7.63 -14.25
N LEU A 111 -5.40 -7.19 -14.04
CA LEU A 111 -4.67 -6.34 -15.00
C LEU A 111 -4.53 -7.04 -16.36
N SER A 112 -4.28 -8.35 -16.39
CA SER A 112 -4.11 -9.11 -17.63
C SER A 112 -5.34 -9.15 -18.50
N ILE A 113 -6.54 -9.03 -17.92
CA ILE A 113 -7.83 -9.08 -18.62
C ILE A 113 -8.55 -7.73 -18.66
N GLY A 114 -7.89 -6.64 -18.24
CA GLY A 114 -8.49 -5.30 -18.19
C GLY A 114 -9.61 -5.15 -17.16
N MET A 115 -9.62 -5.99 -16.12
CA MET A 115 -10.62 -5.92 -15.05
C MET A 115 -10.21 -4.85 -14.03
N PRO A 116 -11.14 -3.98 -13.57
CA PRO A 116 -10.86 -3.02 -12.49
C PRO A 116 -10.33 -3.69 -11.23
N LEU A 117 -9.35 -3.06 -10.54
CA LEU A 117 -8.76 -3.64 -9.34
C LEU A 117 -9.72 -3.66 -8.15
N GLN A 118 -10.63 -2.70 -8.05
CA GLN A 118 -11.70 -2.61 -7.05
C GLN A 118 -11.19 -2.78 -5.61
N THR A 119 -10.26 -1.93 -5.22
CA THR A 119 -9.62 -1.96 -3.93
C THR A 119 -9.92 -0.69 -3.13
N ASP A 120 -10.49 -0.85 -1.95
CA ASP A 120 -10.90 0.23 -1.04
C ASP A 120 -9.76 1.19 -0.69
N PRO A 121 -8.52 0.74 -0.39
CA PRO A 121 -7.41 1.63 -0.07
C PRO A 121 -7.14 2.71 -1.12
N THR A 122 -7.36 2.44 -2.40
CA THR A 122 -7.15 3.44 -3.45
C THR A 122 -8.22 4.53 -3.42
N VAL A 123 -9.46 4.17 -3.12
CA VAL A 123 -10.57 5.12 -2.94
C VAL A 123 -10.32 5.99 -1.72
N ILE A 124 -9.94 5.38 -0.59
CA ILE A 124 -9.58 6.09 0.65
C ILE A 124 -8.46 7.10 0.39
N TYR A 125 -7.40 6.69 -0.31
CA TYR A 125 -6.30 7.58 -0.66
C TYR A 125 -6.77 8.75 -1.53
N GLY A 126 -7.60 8.46 -2.54
CA GLY A 126 -8.17 9.48 -3.43
C GLY A 126 -9.11 10.47 -2.74
N LEU A 127 -9.79 10.06 -1.67
CA LEU A 127 -10.61 10.94 -0.84
C LEU A 127 -9.75 11.86 0.04
N GLY A 128 -8.54 11.42 0.45
CA GLY A 128 -7.66 12.19 1.31
C GLY A 128 -8.36 12.65 2.60
N GLU A 129 -8.30 13.94 2.88
CA GLU A 129 -8.91 14.55 4.09
C GLU A 129 -10.44 14.45 4.13
N LYS A 130 -11.09 14.19 2.99
CA LYS A 130 -12.55 14.00 2.93
C LYS A 130 -13.00 12.63 3.46
N PHE A 131 -12.07 11.71 3.69
CA PHE A 131 -12.40 10.40 4.23
C PHE A 131 -12.82 10.49 5.69
N SER A 132 -14.08 10.17 5.97
CA SER A 132 -14.70 10.28 7.30
C SER A 132 -14.71 8.96 8.10
N GLY A 133 -13.94 7.96 7.67
CA GLY A 133 -13.84 6.65 8.35
C GLY A 133 -14.68 5.54 7.72
N ASN A 134 -15.62 5.86 6.83
CA ASN A 134 -16.40 4.87 6.07
C ASN A 134 -16.46 5.25 4.59
N ILE A 135 -16.32 4.25 3.70
CA ILE A 135 -16.54 4.42 2.27
C ILE A 135 -18.03 4.30 2.00
N THR A 136 -18.59 5.28 1.30
CA THR A 136 -19.98 5.26 0.86
C THR A 136 -20.12 4.69 -0.55
N ARG A 137 -21.35 4.29 -0.91
CA ARG A 137 -21.64 3.84 -2.29
C ARG A 137 -21.34 4.95 -3.31
N LYS A 138 -21.53 6.21 -2.95
CA LYS A 138 -21.21 7.36 -3.79
C LYS A 138 -19.70 7.45 -4.04
N ASP A 139 -18.87 7.22 -3.03
CA ASP A 139 -17.41 7.26 -3.16
C ASP A 139 -16.93 6.18 -4.14
N LEU A 140 -17.48 4.96 -4.07
CA LEU A 140 -17.15 3.88 -5.02
C LEU A 140 -17.56 4.19 -6.46
N GLN A 141 -18.55 5.04 -6.68
CA GLN A 141 -19.05 5.41 -8.00
C GLN A 141 -18.48 6.72 -8.55
N THR A 142 -17.83 7.54 -7.69
CA THR A 142 -17.29 8.83 -8.08
C THR A 142 -15.99 8.66 -8.87
N PRO A 143 -15.90 9.13 -10.13
CA PRO A 143 -14.67 9.05 -10.91
C PRO A 143 -13.58 9.93 -10.29
N THR A 144 -12.46 9.31 -9.93
CA THR A 144 -11.20 9.96 -9.56
C THR A 144 -10.04 9.19 -10.16
N PRO A 145 -8.86 9.79 -10.32
CA PRO A 145 -7.69 9.06 -10.81
C PRO A 145 -7.27 7.87 -9.95
N TYR A 146 -7.72 7.84 -8.69
CA TYR A 146 -7.42 6.77 -7.73
C TYR A 146 -8.56 5.76 -7.55
N ASN A 147 -9.75 6.00 -8.10
CA ASN A 147 -10.87 5.10 -7.90
C ASN A 147 -10.78 3.86 -8.81
N THR A 148 -10.17 2.80 -8.30
CA THR A 148 -10.01 1.53 -9.01
C THR A 148 -11.28 0.70 -9.15
N TYR A 149 -12.42 1.16 -8.66
CA TYR A 149 -13.75 0.62 -9.00
C TYR A 149 -14.23 1.12 -10.36
N VAL A 150 -13.74 2.28 -10.79
CA VAL A 150 -14.15 2.96 -12.04
C VAL A 150 -13.08 2.86 -13.12
N ILE A 151 -11.79 2.95 -12.75
CA ILE A 151 -10.69 2.84 -13.70
C ILE A 151 -10.18 1.39 -13.81
N PRO A 152 -10.02 0.83 -15.03
CA PRO A 152 -9.49 -0.53 -15.24
C PRO A 152 -7.95 -0.53 -15.30
N ALA A 153 -7.29 0.19 -14.41
CA ALA A 153 -5.84 0.39 -14.41
C ALA A 153 -5.32 0.63 -12.98
N LEU A 154 -4.00 0.71 -12.86
CA LEU A 154 -3.34 1.21 -11.66
C LEU A 154 -3.63 2.71 -11.47
N PRO A 155 -3.68 3.19 -10.22
CA PRO A 155 -3.71 4.62 -9.95
C PRO A 155 -2.40 5.29 -10.41
N PRO A 156 -2.40 6.63 -10.59
CA PRO A 156 -1.25 7.35 -11.17
C PRO A 156 -0.01 7.36 -10.29
N THR A 157 -0.17 7.13 -8.99
CA THR A 157 0.95 7.09 -8.02
C THR A 157 0.76 5.97 -7.02
N PRO A 158 1.80 5.55 -6.29
CA PRO A 158 1.65 4.77 -5.07
C PRO A 158 0.70 5.44 -4.08
N ILE A 159 0.09 4.65 -3.19
CA ILE A 159 -0.85 5.09 -2.16
C ILE A 159 -0.32 4.87 -0.73
N ALA A 160 0.86 4.30 -0.61
CA ALA A 160 1.58 4.06 0.64
C ALA A 160 3.06 3.79 0.36
N ALA A 161 3.88 3.78 1.40
CA ALA A 161 5.26 3.30 1.33
C ALA A 161 5.29 1.77 1.48
N PRO A 162 5.56 0.99 0.42
CA PRO A 162 5.56 -0.46 0.51
C PRO A 162 6.85 -1.01 1.10
N THR A 163 6.74 -2.10 1.85
CA THR A 163 7.88 -2.91 2.32
C THR A 163 8.48 -3.71 1.17
N TRP A 164 9.71 -4.25 1.39
CA TRP A 164 10.33 -5.20 0.45
C TRP A 164 9.39 -6.34 0.06
N ALA A 165 8.71 -6.92 1.04
CA ALA A 165 7.83 -8.06 0.82
C ALA A 165 6.66 -7.74 -0.13
N SER A 166 6.13 -6.52 -0.10
CA SER A 166 5.08 -6.09 -1.02
C SER A 166 5.62 -5.73 -2.40
N ILE A 167 6.85 -5.18 -2.48
CA ILE A 167 7.52 -4.89 -3.75
C ILE A 167 7.84 -6.21 -4.48
N GLU A 168 8.39 -7.16 -3.75
CA GLU A 168 8.74 -8.47 -4.28
C GLU A 168 7.49 -9.22 -4.74
N ALA A 169 6.42 -9.24 -3.94
CA ALA A 169 5.16 -9.86 -4.31
C ALA A 169 4.52 -9.21 -5.55
N ALA A 170 4.64 -7.89 -5.74
CA ALA A 170 4.07 -7.19 -6.88
C ALA A 170 4.64 -7.67 -8.22
N VAL A 171 5.91 -8.08 -8.23
CA VAL A 171 6.61 -8.55 -9.44
C VAL A 171 6.75 -10.07 -9.52
N ASN A 172 6.44 -10.78 -8.44
CA ASN A 172 6.44 -12.24 -8.36
C ASN A 172 5.10 -12.74 -7.79
N PRO A 173 3.97 -12.55 -8.50
CA PRO A 173 2.68 -13.05 -8.07
C PRO A 173 2.69 -14.58 -7.98
N ALA A 174 1.87 -15.15 -7.09
CA ALA A 174 1.63 -16.59 -7.08
C ALA A 174 0.98 -17.03 -8.41
N ASP A 175 1.36 -18.20 -8.90
CA ASP A 175 0.77 -18.78 -10.11
C ASP A 175 -0.63 -19.33 -9.79
N THR A 176 -1.64 -18.52 -10.02
CA THR A 176 -3.04 -18.85 -9.79
C THR A 176 -3.95 -18.24 -10.85
N ARG A 177 -5.23 -18.67 -10.84
CA ARG A 177 -6.30 -18.06 -11.65
C ARG A 177 -7.30 -17.26 -10.82
N PHE A 178 -6.93 -16.87 -9.60
CA PHE A 178 -7.82 -16.12 -8.72
C PHE A 178 -8.07 -14.71 -9.25
N LEU A 179 -9.33 -14.31 -9.19
CA LEU A 179 -9.81 -12.97 -9.57
C LEU A 179 -10.45 -12.22 -8.39
N TYR A 180 -10.73 -12.92 -7.29
CA TYR A 180 -11.43 -12.37 -6.12
C TYR A 180 -10.79 -12.87 -4.84
N PHE A 181 -10.87 -12.05 -3.80
CA PHE A 181 -10.59 -12.46 -2.42
C PHE A 181 -11.55 -11.78 -1.46
N VAL A 182 -11.75 -12.37 -0.30
CA VAL A 182 -12.56 -11.84 0.80
C VAL A 182 -11.95 -12.24 2.12
N SER A 183 -11.93 -11.33 3.09
CA SER A 183 -11.43 -11.60 4.43
C SER A 183 -12.28 -12.67 5.13
N LYS A 184 -11.62 -13.67 5.73
CA LYS A 184 -12.27 -14.63 6.63
C LYS A 184 -12.49 -14.07 8.03
N GLY A 185 -11.84 -12.93 8.34
CA GLY A 185 -11.94 -12.21 9.60
C GLY A 185 -11.06 -12.72 10.72
N ASP A 186 -10.15 -13.62 10.44
CA ASP A 186 -9.06 -14.11 11.30
C ASP A 186 -7.70 -13.53 10.87
N GLY A 187 -7.71 -12.58 9.93
CA GLY A 187 -6.53 -11.97 9.30
C GLY A 187 -6.19 -12.60 7.95
N SER A 188 -6.71 -13.79 7.62
CA SER A 188 -6.49 -14.44 6.33
C SER A 188 -7.62 -14.15 5.34
N SER A 189 -7.35 -14.45 4.06
CA SER A 189 -8.32 -14.26 2.96
C SER A 189 -8.74 -15.60 2.37
N HIS A 190 -9.94 -15.62 1.78
CA HIS A 190 -10.40 -16.68 0.91
C HIS A 190 -10.33 -16.19 -0.54
N PHE A 191 -9.70 -16.97 -1.40
CA PHE A 191 -9.48 -16.63 -2.81
C PHE A 191 -10.42 -17.43 -3.70
N SER A 192 -10.91 -16.81 -4.78
CA SER A 192 -11.90 -17.41 -5.70
C SER A 192 -11.57 -17.06 -7.16
N GLN A 193 -11.89 -17.98 -8.07
CA GLN A 193 -11.69 -17.78 -9.50
C GLN A 193 -12.91 -17.13 -10.17
N SER A 194 -14.09 -17.32 -9.63
CA SER A 194 -15.33 -16.80 -10.20
C SER A 194 -16.11 -15.94 -9.21
N LEU A 195 -16.94 -15.03 -9.76
CA LEU A 195 -17.84 -14.20 -8.97
C LEU A 195 -18.85 -15.05 -8.17
N ALA A 196 -19.28 -16.18 -8.72
CA ALA A 196 -20.21 -17.09 -8.04
C ALA A 196 -19.57 -17.69 -6.78
N GLU A 197 -18.29 -18.11 -6.85
CA GLU A 197 -17.52 -18.60 -5.71
C GLU A 197 -17.30 -17.50 -4.69
N HIS A 198 -16.88 -16.32 -5.14
CA HIS A 198 -16.69 -15.15 -4.29
C HIS A 198 -17.96 -14.79 -3.52
N ASN A 199 -19.10 -14.74 -4.18
CA ASN A 199 -20.39 -14.45 -3.55
C ASN A 199 -20.79 -15.52 -2.51
N ARG A 200 -20.42 -16.79 -2.72
CA ARG A 200 -20.60 -17.85 -1.70
C ARG A 200 -19.70 -17.58 -0.48
N ALA A 201 -18.44 -17.25 -0.73
CA ALA A 201 -17.49 -16.93 0.35
C ALA A 201 -17.89 -15.67 1.14
N VAL A 202 -18.38 -14.62 0.47
CA VAL A 202 -18.92 -13.41 1.13
C VAL A 202 -20.09 -13.78 2.05
N ARG A 203 -21.04 -14.61 1.58
CA ARG A 203 -22.13 -15.07 2.44
C ARG A 203 -21.60 -15.83 3.66
N GLN A 204 -20.65 -16.73 3.44
CA GLN A 204 -20.07 -17.55 4.52
C GLN A 204 -19.30 -16.73 5.55
N PHE A 205 -18.38 -15.88 5.12
CA PHE A 205 -17.40 -15.23 6.00
C PHE A 205 -17.81 -13.83 6.48
N ILE A 206 -18.72 -13.16 5.77
CA ILE A 206 -19.13 -11.80 6.09
C ILE A 206 -20.57 -11.75 6.61
N LEU A 207 -21.54 -12.27 5.83
CA LEU A 207 -22.97 -12.10 6.13
C LEU A 207 -23.45 -13.05 7.23
N ASN A 208 -23.03 -14.32 7.21
CA ASN A 208 -23.45 -15.34 8.16
C ASN A 208 -22.54 -15.44 9.39
N ARG A 209 -21.66 -14.47 9.59
CA ARG A 209 -20.74 -14.47 10.73
C ARG A 209 -21.50 -14.28 12.05
N PRO A 210 -21.34 -15.17 13.04
CA PRO A 210 -21.97 -14.99 14.35
C PRO A 210 -21.57 -13.64 14.96
N LYS A 211 -22.54 -12.89 15.51
CA LYS A 211 -22.33 -11.55 16.08
C LYS A 211 -21.29 -11.52 17.22
N THR A 212 -20.99 -12.65 17.83
CA THR A 212 -20.02 -12.81 18.91
C THR A 212 -18.56 -12.61 18.48
N GLN A 213 -18.25 -12.66 17.18
CA GLN A 213 -16.90 -12.42 16.65
C GLN A 213 -16.70 -10.99 16.10
N LYS A 214 -17.66 -10.09 16.30
CA LYS A 214 -17.46 -8.66 16.05
C LYS A 214 -16.61 -8.09 17.19
N LYS A 215 -15.33 -8.26 17.11
CA LYS A 215 -14.23 -7.55 17.47
C LYS A 215 -13.53 -7.45 18.66
N ALA A 216 -12.41 -7.15 18.65
CA ALA A 216 -11.79 -6.05 19.39
C ALA A 216 -11.07 -5.16 18.36
N LYS A 217 -11.37 -3.86 18.33
CA LYS A 217 -10.44 -2.88 17.76
C LYS A 217 -9.10 -3.06 18.49
N PRO A 218 -7.95 -3.08 17.79
CA PRO A 218 -6.68 -2.98 18.48
C PRO A 218 -6.74 -1.70 19.34
N LYS A 219 -6.51 -1.83 20.65
CA LYS A 219 -6.29 -0.66 21.50
C LYS A 219 -5.03 0.01 20.97
N GLU A 220 -5.13 1.29 20.60
CA GLU A 220 -3.95 2.14 20.44
C GLU A 220 -3.09 2.02 21.71
N PRO A 221 -1.76 1.84 21.56
CA PRO A 221 -0.88 1.86 22.72
C PRO A 221 -1.00 3.24 23.39
N GLN A 222 -1.46 3.24 24.64
CA GLN A 222 -1.47 4.45 25.46
C GLN A 222 -0.03 4.92 25.66
N PRO A 223 0.25 6.22 25.58
CA PRO A 223 1.59 6.74 25.88
C PRO A 223 1.93 6.40 27.33
N THR A 224 3.03 5.66 27.51
CA THR A 224 3.62 5.41 28.84
C THR A 224 3.96 6.75 29.48
N LYS A 225 3.35 7.04 30.62
CA LYS A 225 3.77 8.17 31.46
C LYS A 225 5.17 7.84 31.97
N GLU A 226 6.14 8.53 31.43
CA GLU A 226 7.50 8.57 31.98
C GLU A 226 7.43 9.26 33.32
N THR A 227 7.72 8.49 34.38
CA THR A 227 7.85 9.01 35.76
C THR A 227 9.21 9.68 35.83
N ALA A 228 9.19 11.00 35.92
CA ALA A 228 10.38 11.77 36.26
C ALA A 228 10.93 11.34 37.63
N ARG A 229 12.20 11.00 37.68
CA ARG A 229 13.10 11.07 38.85
C ARG A 229 14.43 11.61 38.41
#